data_aab2d671890cae2c9c2e62f147d4484f
#
_entry.id   aab2d671890cae2c9c2e62f147d4484f
#
_cell.length_a   1.000
_cell.length_b   1.000
_cell.length_c   1.000
_cell.angle_alpha   90.00
_cell.angle_beta   90.00
_cell.angle_gamma   90.00
#
_symmetry.space_group_name_H-M   'P 1'
#
loop_
_entity.id
_entity.type
_entity.pdbx_description
1 polymer ?
#
loop_
_entity_poly.entity_id
_entity_poly.type
_entity_poly.pdbx_seq_one_letter_code
_entity_poly.pdbx_strand_id
1 'polypeptide(L)'
;KAQVTAIGEDTVLSGIIQLVRQAQGEKPPIQQLADRISAVFIPVVLGIAALTFVLTWIIQGEFSVALLNSIAVLVIACPCALGLATPVAIMAGTGVAAKQGILIRDAQALELAHRAGIVAFDKTGTLTQGQPRLLSLVPLSTHTDAELLVLAASLQQHSEHPLAHAVLKAVREAPGQPPLRAVQNAQVLSGRGIQGQIDGQTYALGSLNWLSEHLNADQQQKLGAALKDGHTLSLLGVQDEAGHFSMLALLAFGDQPKPGVEQALSALRARGLQLALISGDNRTAALAMGQRLGLKADEIHAEVLPAQKTEWVRRLQEQAHARHKTVIFVGDGINDAPALAAADVGMAMANPDGGG
;
A
#
# COMPACT_ATOMS: atom_id res chain seq x y z
N LYS A 1 -22.81 -22.67 4.25
CA LYS A 1 -23.81 -21.83 3.55
C LYS A 1 -23.14 -20.49 3.29
N ALA A 2 -23.16 -20.02 2.06
CA ALA A 2 -22.68 -18.69 1.67
C ALA A 2 -23.92 -17.79 1.44
N GLN A 3 -23.84 -16.54 1.82
CA GLN A 3 -24.85 -15.53 1.59
C GLN A 3 -24.36 -14.57 0.50
N VAL A 4 -25.17 -14.37 -0.54
CA VAL A 4 -24.87 -13.39 -1.57
C VAL A 4 -25.16 -12.00 -1.01
N THR A 5 -24.17 -11.11 -1.01
CA THR A 5 -24.26 -9.76 -0.43
C THR A 5 -24.47 -8.67 -1.48
N ALA A 6 -24.14 -8.95 -2.76
CA ALA A 6 -24.34 -8.02 -3.86
C ALA A 6 -24.64 -8.79 -5.16
N ILE A 7 -25.51 -8.24 -6.00
CA ILE A 7 -25.90 -8.78 -7.31
C ILE A 7 -25.91 -7.67 -8.36
N GLY A 8 -25.71 -8.04 -9.64
CA GLY A 8 -25.77 -7.09 -10.75
C GLY A 8 -24.63 -6.07 -10.74
N GLU A 9 -24.98 -4.79 -10.85
CA GLU A 9 -24.01 -3.69 -10.96
C GLU A 9 -23.24 -3.41 -9.66
N ASP A 10 -23.78 -3.82 -8.50
CA ASP A 10 -23.16 -3.62 -7.19
C ASP A 10 -22.09 -4.69 -6.84
N THR A 11 -21.83 -5.62 -7.75
CA THR A 11 -20.78 -6.63 -7.53
C THR A 11 -19.39 -6.06 -7.72
N VAL A 12 -18.41 -6.59 -6.98
CA VAL A 12 -16.97 -6.26 -7.15
C VAL A 12 -16.53 -6.44 -8.61
N LEU A 13 -17.04 -7.49 -9.29
CA LEU A 13 -16.75 -7.73 -10.70
C LEU A 13 -17.26 -6.58 -11.59
N SER A 14 -18.47 -6.09 -11.36
CA SER A 14 -19.02 -4.95 -12.11
C SER A 14 -18.21 -3.67 -11.87
N GLY A 15 -17.77 -3.43 -10.63
CA GLY A 15 -16.86 -2.32 -10.30
C GLY A 15 -15.54 -2.40 -11.08
N ILE A 16 -14.92 -3.58 -11.12
CA ILE A 16 -13.70 -3.82 -11.91
C ILE A 16 -13.93 -3.55 -13.39
N ILE A 17 -15.03 -4.05 -13.96
CA ILE A 17 -15.39 -3.83 -15.38
C ILE A 17 -15.59 -2.34 -15.66
N GLN A 18 -16.24 -1.59 -14.75
CA GLN A 18 -16.41 -0.14 -14.90
C GLN A 18 -15.08 0.60 -14.86
N LEU A 19 -14.19 0.29 -13.93
CA LEU A 19 -12.85 0.90 -13.85
C LEU A 19 -12.04 0.66 -15.13
N VAL A 20 -12.04 -0.57 -15.64
CA VAL A 20 -11.35 -0.90 -16.90
C VAL A 20 -11.96 -0.14 -18.09
N ARG A 21 -13.29 -0.04 -18.17
CA ARG A 21 -13.97 0.73 -19.23
C ARG A 21 -13.67 2.22 -19.12
N GLN A 22 -13.63 2.78 -17.92
CA GLN A 22 -13.32 4.19 -17.70
C GLN A 22 -11.89 4.49 -18.14
N ALA A 23 -10.91 3.65 -17.75
CA ALA A 23 -9.52 3.78 -18.19
C ALA A 23 -9.36 3.72 -19.72
N GLN A 24 -10.18 2.93 -20.39
CA GLN A 24 -10.18 2.82 -21.85
C GLN A 24 -10.88 3.99 -22.55
N GLY A 25 -11.78 4.71 -21.83
CA GLY A 25 -12.55 5.81 -22.40
C GLY A 25 -11.84 7.17 -22.37
N GLU A 26 -10.85 7.35 -21.51
CA GLU A 26 -10.10 8.60 -21.41
C GLU A 26 -8.96 8.66 -22.45
N LYS A 27 -8.86 9.82 -23.13
CA LYS A 27 -7.77 10.05 -24.09
C LYS A 27 -6.48 10.44 -23.34
N PRO A 28 -5.44 9.59 -23.36
CA PRO A 28 -4.16 9.93 -22.72
C PRO A 28 -3.50 11.14 -23.39
N PRO A 29 -2.62 11.86 -22.68
CA PRO A 29 -1.92 13.04 -23.21
C PRO A 29 -1.18 12.79 -24.52
N ILE A 30 -0.60 11.61 -24.71
CA ILE A 30 0.08 11.23 -25.95
C ILE A 30 -0.91 11.14 -27.14
N GLN A 31 -2.14 10.68 -26.90
CA GLN A 31 -3.17 10.67 -27.94
C GLN A 31 -3.63 12.09 -28.28
N GLN A 32 -3.76 12.99 -27.29
CA GLN A 32 -4.05 14.39 -27.52
C GLN A 32 -2.94 15.08 -28.33
N LEU A 33 -1.67 14.70 -28.11
CA LEU A 33 -0.55 15.17 -28.89
C LEU A 33 -0.65 14.70 -30.35
N ALA A 34 -0.97 13.41 -30.57
CA ALA A 34 -1.18 12.87 -31.91
C ALA A 34 -2.34 13.54 -32.62
N ASP A 35 -3.46 13.80 -31.94
CA ASP A 35 -4.60 14.54 -32.48
C ASP A 35 -4.22 15.95 -32.85
N ARG A 36 -3.41 16.65 -32.05
CA ARG A 36 -2.93 18.02 -32.35
C ARG A 36 -1.99 18.05 -33.54
N ILE A 37 -1.07 17.09 -33.65
CA ILE A 37 -0.18 16.96 -34.81
C ILE A 37 -1.02 16.71 -36.07
N SER A 38 -2.00 15.80 -36.00
CA SER A 38 -2.88 15.50 -37.11
C SER A 38 -3.72 16.69 -37.56
N ALA A 39 -4.16 17.55 -36.63
CA ALA A 39 -4.90 18.76 -36.92
C ALA A 39 -4.14 19.79 -37.79
N VAL A 40 -2.80 19.81 -37.70
CA VAL A 40 -1.94 20.64 -38.56
C VAL A 40 -1.54 19.90 -39.83
N PHE A 41 -1.23 18.62 -39.71
CA PHE A 41 -0.74 17.77 -40.78
C PHE A 41 -1.76 17.58 -41.90
N ILE A 42 -3.03 17.32 -41.56
CA ILE A 42 -4.08 17.08 -42.55
C ILE A 42 -4.31 18.27 -43.48
N PRO A 43 -4.46 19.53 -43.01
CA PRO A 43 -4.57 20.70 -43.91
C PRO A 43 -3.35 20.91 -44.83
N VAL A 44 -2.14 20.65 -44.31
CA VAL A 44 -0.92 20.76 -45.10
C VAL A 44 -0.90 19.73 -46.23
N VAL A 45 -1.23 18.48 -45.94
CA VAL A 45 -1.30 17.42 -46.95
C VAL A 45 -2.39 17.69 -47.99
N LEU A 46 -3.54 18.23 -47.59
CA LEU A 46 -4.58 18.68 -48.52
C LEU A 46 -4.07 19.77 -49.47
N GLY A 47 -3.31 20.72 -48.93
CA GLY A 47 -2.67 21.77 -49.75
C GLY A 47 -1.68 21.19 -50.75
N ILE A 48 -0.83 20.23 -50.33
CA ILE A 48 0.12 19.55 -51.20
C ILE A 48 -0.60 18.73 -52.27
N ALA A 49 -1.66 18.01 -51.92
CA ALA A 49 -2.45 17.23 -52.87
C ALA A 49 -3.13 18.14 -53.93
N ALA A 50 -3.70 19.27 -53.48
CA ALA A 50 -4.27 20.26 -54.41
C ALA A 50 -3.22 20.85 -55.34
N LEU A 51 -2.04 21.20 -54.82
CA LEU A 51 -0.93 21.67 -55.61
C LEU A 51 -0.46 20.60 -56.61
N THR A 52 -0.33 19.36 -56.19
CA THR A 52 0.03 18.21 -57.06
C THR A 52 -0.98 18.05 -58.19
N PHE A 53 -2.27 18.16 -57.87
CA PHE A 53 -3.33 18.10 -58.85
C PHE A 53 -3.17 19.19 -59.93
N VAL A 54 -3.04 20.45 -59.51
CA VAL A 54 -2.94 21.59 -60.41
C VAL A 54 -1.69 21.51 -61.29
N LEU A 55 -0.53 21.22 -60.68
CA LEU A 55 0.74 21.12 -61.41
C LEU A 55 0.73 19.98 -62.43
N THR A 56 0.23 18.80 -62.03
CA THR A 56 0.14 17.64 -62.93
C THR A 56 -0.80 17.93 -64.10
N TRP A 57 -1.94 18.56 -63.82
CA TRP A 57 -2.91 18.91 -64.87
C TRP A 57 -2.33 19.91 -65.87
N ILE A 58 -1.60 20.95 -65.41
CA ILE A 58 -0.97 21.93 -66.28
C ILE A 58 0.13 21.31 -67.16
N ILE A 59 0.94 20.42 -66.57
CA ILE A 59 2.11 19.82 -67.25
C ILE A 59 1.71 18.72 -68.21
N GLN A 60 0.76 17.84 -67.83
CA GLN A 60 0.41 16.64 -68.61
C GLN A 60 -0.88 16.82 -69.43
N GLY A 61 -1.73 17.79 -69.08
CA GLY A 61 -3.00 18.02 -69.76
C GLY A 61 -4.10 16.99 -69.50
N GLU A 62 -3.80 15.92 -68.73
CA GLU A 62 -4.74 14.84 -68.50
C GLU A 62 -5.32 14.90 -67.07
N PHE A 63 -6.62 15.13 -66.99
CA PHE A 63 -7.37 15.23 -65.73
C PHE A 63 -7.27 13.94 -64.87
N SER A 64 -7.37 12.76 -65.51
CA SER A 64 -7.34 11.48 -64.83
C SER A 64 -6.01 11.20 -64.13
N VAL A 65 -4.89 11.55 -64.77
CA VAL A 65 -3.55 11.40 -64.19
C VAL A 65 -3.33 12.39 -63.05
N ALA A 66 -3.77 13.61 -63.19
CA ALA A 66 -3.69 14.64 -62.15
C ALA A 66 -4.50 14.20 -60.89
N LEU A 67 -5.70 13.67 -61.11
CA LEU A 67 -6.52 13.17 -60.02
C LEU A 67 -5.90 11.97 -59.29
N LEU A 68 -5.37 11.00 -60.04
CA LEU A 68 -4.73 9.82 -59.48
C LEU A 68 -3.49 10.19 -58.63
N ASN A 69 -2.66 11.11 -59.12
CA ASN A 69 -1.47 11.57 -58.39
C ASN A 69 -1.86 12.30 -57.08
N SER A 70 -2.90 13.14 -57.15
CA SER A 70 -3.42 13.85 -55.95
C SER A 70 -3.98 12.87 -54.94
N ILE A 71 -4.77 11.87 -55.35
CA ILE A 71 -5.29 10.82 -54.46
C ILE A 71 -4.14 10.00 -53.86
N ALA A 72 -3.12 9.66 -54.63
CA ALA A 72 -1.96 8.92 -54.13
C ALA A 72 -1.26 9.69 -52.98
N VAL A 73 -1.07 11.01 -53.11
CA VAL A 73 -0.55 11.86 -52.04
C VAL A 73 -1.39 11.74 -50.76
N LEU A 74 -2.72 11.83 -50.88
CA LEU A 74 -3.63 11.78 -49.74
C LEU A 74 -3.61 10.40 -49.06
N VAL A 75 -3.59 9.31 -49.83
CA VAL A 75 -3.60 7.93 -49.28
C VAL A 75 -2.28 7.62 -48.57
N ILE A 76 -1.12 8.00 -49.18
CA ILE A 76 0.19 7.72 -48.60
C ILE A 76 0.43 8.55 -47.35
N ALA A 77 -0.04 9.79 -47.32
CA ALA A 77 0.19 10.71 -46.22
C ALA A 77 -0.74 10.47 -45.03
N CYS A 78 -1.71 9.56 -45.12
CA CYS A 78 -2.65 9.32 -44.01
C CYS A 78 -1.95 8.82 -42.72
N PRO A 79 -1.99 9.56 -41.61
CA PRO A 79 -1.41 9.11 -40.33
C PRO A 79 -2.35 8.13 -39.56
N CYS A 80 -3.16 7.35 -40.27
CA CYS A 80 -4.24 6.52 -39.70
C CYS A 80 -3.70 5.50 -38.68
N ALA A 81 -2.49 4.96 -38.91
CA ALA A 81 -1.85 4.03 -37.95
C ALA A 81 -1.48 4.71 -36.61
N LEU A 82 -1.12 6.00 -36.62
CA LEU A 82 -0.75 6.74 -35.41
C LEU A 82 -1.95 6.90 -34.46
N GLY A 83 -3.14 7.15 -34.99
CA GLY A 83 -4.38 7.32 -34.21
C GLY A 83 -4.88 6.04 -33.57
N LEU A 84 -4.54 4.85 -34.10
CA LEU A 84 -4.96 3.56 -33.58
C LEU A 84 -3.91 2.88 -32.69
N ALA A 85 -2.63 3.15 -32.89
CA ALA A 85 -1.55 2.46 -32.19
C ALA A 85 -1.60 2.67 -30.65
N THR A 86 -1.82 3.90 -30.21
CA THR A 86 -1.86 4.24 -28.79
C THR A 86 -3.03 3.59 -28.05
N PRO A 87 -4.30 3.71 -28.51
CA PRO A 87 -5.43 3.02 -27.86
C PRO A 87 -5.25 1.51 -27.79
N VAL A 88 -4.74 0.88 -28.84
CA VAL A 88 -4.50 -0.57 -28.87
C VAL A 88 -3.42 -0.98 -27.87
N ALA A 89 -2.33 -0.22 -27.80
CA ALA A 89 -1.26 -0.47 -26.83
C ALA A 89 -1.74 -0.33 -25.38
N ILE A 90 -2.55 0.71 -25.09
CA ILE A 90 -3.16 0.91 -23.77
C ILE A 90 -4.11 -0.23 -23.42
N MET A 91 -5.02 -0.62 -24.34
CA MET A 91 -5.92 -1.75 -24.10
C MET A 91 -5.18 -3.05 -23.84
N ALA A 92 -4.13 -3.34 -24.60
CA ALA A 92 -3.29 -4.51 -24.40
C ALA A 92 -2.58 -4.46 -23.03
N GLY A 93 -1.98 -3.31 -22.68
CA GLY A 93 -1.26 -3.11 -21.42
C GLY A 93 -2.18 -3.19 -20.20
N THR A 94 -3.32 -2.50 -20.21
CA THR A 94 -4.30 -2.54 -19.13
C THR A 94 -4.92 -3.93 -18.97
N GLY A 95 -5.17 -4.63 -20.08
CA GLY A 95 -5.67 -6.01 -20.06
C GLY A 95 -4.69 -7.00 -19.43
N VAL A 96 -3.37 -6.87 -19.70
CA VAL A 96 -2.33 -7.68 -19.06
C VAL A 96 -2.21 -7.32 -17.58
N ALA A 97 -2.23 -6.04 -17.23
CA ALA A 97 -2.19 -5.57 -15.85
C ALA A 97 -3.37 -6.10 -15.03
N ALA A 98 -4.59 -6.04 -15.57
CA ALA A 98 -5.81 -6.52 -14.91
C ALA A 98 -5.75 -8.04 -14.62
N LYS A 99 -5.17 -8.85 -15.53
CA LYS A 99 -4.96 -10.29 -15.29
C LYS A 99 -4.01 -10.58 -14.13
N GLN A 100 -3.15 -9.61 -13.78
CA GLN A 100 -2.23 -9.70 -12.64
C GLN A 100 -2.78 -8.97 -11.39
N GLY A 101 -4.05 -8.56 -11.40
CA GLY A 101 -4.68 -7.86 -10.29
C GLY A 101 -4.36 -6.36 -10.21
N ILE A 102 -3.74 -5.77 -11.24
CA ILE A 102 -3.44 -4.34 -11.30
C ILE A 102 -4.55 -3.65 -12.10
N LEU A 103 -5.40 -2.90 -11.39
CA LEU A 103 -6.51 -2.16 -12.00
C LEU A 103 -6.05 -0.72 -12.28
N ILE A 104 -6.14 -0.31 -13.54
CA ILE A 104 -5.76 1.02 -13.98
C ILE A 104 -7.03 1.82 -14.20
N ARG A 105 -7.17 2.95 -13.50
CA ARG A 105 -8.35 3.80 -13.56
C ARG A 105 -8.33 4.73 -14.77
N ASP A 106 -7.15 5.24 -15.12
CA ASP A 106 -6.98 6.13 -16.28
C ASP A 106 -5.66 5.83 -17.01
N ALA A 107 -5.65 6.13 -18.30
CA ALA A 107 -4.50 5.90 -19.16
C ALA A 107 -3.34 6.88 -18.87
N GLN A 108 -3.63 8.05 -18.31
CA GLN A 108 -2.63 9.04 -17.94
C GLN A 108 -1.73 8.51 -16.80
N ALA A 109 -2.30 7.75 -15.84
CA ALA A 109 -1.55 7.13 -14.77
C ALA A 109 -0.44 6.20 -15.32
N LEU A 110 -0.70 5.49 -16.43
CA LEU A 110 0.30 4.63 -17.07
C LEU A 110 1.48 5.43 -17.65
N GLU A 111 1.18 6.54 -18.30
CA GLU A 111 2.19 7.45 -18.87
C GLU A 111 3.04 8.10 -17.78
N LEU A 112 2.38 8.61 -16.71
CA LEU A 112 3.06 9.24 -15.60
C LEU A 112 3.91 8.22 -14.80
N ALA A 113 3.43 6.98 -14.64
CA ALA A 113 4.18 5.92 -13.99
C ALA A 113 5.47 5.56 -14.74
N HIS A 114 5.46 5.62 -16.09
CA HIS A 114 6.67 5.43 -16.89
C HIS A 114 7.74 6.49 -16.62
N ARG A 115 7.32 7.70 -16.27
CA ARG A 115 8.21 8.84 -15.96
C ARG A 115 8.61 8.92 -14.50
N ALA A 116 8.21 7.95 -13.68
CA ALA A 116 8.48 7.97 -12.26
C ALA A 116 9.99 8.12 -11.96
N GLY A 117 10.29 8.93 -10.96
CA GLY A 117 11.62 9.09 -10.39
C GLY A 117 11.66 8.71 -8.91
N ILE A 118 10.53 8.88 -8.23
CA ILE A 118 10.40 8.59 -6.80
C ILE A 118 9.17 7.70 -6.59
N VAL A 119 9.32 6.66 -5.76
CA VAL A 119 8.20 5.86 -5.26
C VAL A 119 8.15 6.00 -3.75
N ALA A 120 7.08 6.60 -3.25
CA ALA A 120 6.81 6.76 -1.83
C ALA A 120 5.78 5.73 -1.37
N PHE A 121 6.01 5.14 -0.21
CA PHE A 121 5.16 4.10 0.35
C PHE A 121 4.62 4.51 1.72
N ASP A 122 3.36 4.22 1.98
CA ASP A 122 2.92 4.04 3.36
C ASP A 122 3.48 2.73 3.92
N LYS A 123 3.59 2.64 5.25
CA LYS A 123 4.06 1.42 5.92
C LYS A 123 2.93 0.40 6.07
N THR A 124 1.91 0.79 6.81
CA THR A 124 0.88 -0.10 7.34
C THR A 124 -0.13 -0.53 6.27
N GLY A 125 -0.34 -1.85 6.11
CA GLY A 125 -1.24 -2.37 5.07
C GLY A 125 -0.67 -2.29 3.64
N THR A 126 0.40 -1.54 3.41
CA THR A 126 1.08 -1.37 2.13
C THR A 126 2.34 -2.24 2.04
N LEU A 127 3.41 -1.89 2.74
CA LEU A 127 4.62 -2.72 2.83
C LEU A 127 4.46 -3.85 3.84
N THR A 128 3.57 -3.68 4.81
CA THR A 128 3.28 -4.66 5.85
C THR A 128 1.89 -5.26 5.69
N GLN A 129 1.61 -6.34 6.43
CA GLN A 129 0.32 -7.04 6.37
C GLN A 129 -0.84 -6.22 6.97
N GLY A 130 -0.55 -5.15 7.72
CA GLY A 130 -1.54 -4.33 8.40
C GLY A 130 -2.18 -5.01 9.61
N GLN A 131 -1.68 -6.18 9.97
CA GLN A 131 -2.16 -6.96 11.11
C GLN A 131 -1.00 -7.18 12.08
N PRO A 132 -1.09 -6.66 13.31
CA PRO A 132 -0.07 -6.93 14.31
C PRO A 132 0.00 -8.43 14.60
N ARG A 133 1.22 -8.94 14.79
CA ARG A 133 1.48 -10.29 15.26
C ARG A 133 2.28 -10.25 16.55
N LEU A 134 2.12 -11.29 17.37
CA LEU A 134 3.02 -11.53 18.49
C LEU A 134 4.37 -11.99 17.90
N LEU A 135 5.41 -11.16 18.03
CA LEU A 135 6.74 -11.42 17.50
C LEU A 135 7.61 -12.19 18.49
N SER A 136 7.51 -11.81 19.77
CA SER A 136 8.21 -12.50 20.85
C SER A 136 7.45 -12.39 22.16
N LEU A 137 7.63 -13.40 22.99
CA LEU A 137 7.20 -13.43 24.38
C LEU A 137 8.46 -13.67 25.20
N VAL A 138 8.80 -12.72 26.09
CA VAL A 138 10.00 -12.79 26.94
C VAL A 138 9.55 -13.09 28.36
N PRO A 139 9.86 -14.27 28.92
CA PRO A 139 9.53 -14.58 30.31
C PRO A 139 10.25 -13.64 31.29
N LEU A 140 9.49 -13.12 32.24
CA LEU A 140 9.98 -12.33 33.37
C LEU A 140 9.81 -13.09 34.69
N SER A 141 9.38 -14.33 34.62
CA SER A 141 9.10 -15.24 35.72
C SER A 141 9.62 -16.65 35.42
N THR A 142 9.36 -17.60 36.28
CA THR A 142 9.75 -19.03 36.13
C THR A 142 8.77 -19.83 35.25
N HIS A 143 7.68 -19.23 34.78
CA HIS A 143 6.71 -19.89 33.91
C HIS A 143 7.30 -20.17 32.53
N THR A 144 6.81 -21.22 31.89
CA THR A 144 7.18 -21.55 30.52
C THR A 144 6.49 -20.61 29.51
N ASP A 145 7.07 -20.45 28.32
CA ASP A 145 6.49 -19.64 27.24
C ASP A 145 5.07 -20.11 26.89
N ALA A 146 4.83 -21.43 26.90
CA ALA A 146 3.52 -22.00 26.59
C ALA A 146 2.47 -21.61 27.65
N GLU A 147 2.82 -21.66 28.93
CA GLU A 147 1.92 -21.24 30.03
C GLU A 147 1.61 -19.75 29.94
N LEU A 148 2.60 -18.92 29.72
CA LEU A 148 2.45 -17.48 29.59
C LEU A 148 1.60 -17.10 28.38
N LEU A 149 1.80 -17.78 27.26
CA LEU A 149 0.99 -17.58 26.05
C LEU A 149 -0.48 -17.95 26.29
N VAL A 150 -0.74 -19.07 27.00
CA VAL A 150 -2.11 -19.50 27.35
C VAL A 150 -2.77 -18.49 28.29
N LEU A 151 -2.06 -18.00 29.30
CA LEU A 151 -2.60 -16.99 30.24
C LEU A 151 -2.96 -15.70 29.48
N ALA A 152 -2.04 -15.19 28.65
CA ALA A 152 -2.25 -14.00 27.84
C ALA A 152 -3.45 -14.17 26.88
N ALA A 153 -3.51 -15.31 26.16
CA ALA A 153 -4.58 -15.61 25.24
C ALA A 153 -5.95 -15.79 25.94
N SER A 154 -5.94 -16.40 27.12
CA SER A 154 -7.18 -16.58 27.91
C SER A 154 -7.80 -15.22 28.27
N LEU A 155 -7.00 -14.26 28.74
CA LEU A 155 -7.48 -12.90 28.98
C LEU A 155 -8.03 -12.23 27.70
N GLN A 156 -7.32 -12.39 26.60
CA GLN A 156 -7.64 -11.71 25.35
C GLN A 156 -8.87 -12.25 24.61
N GLN A 157 -9.46 -13.37 25.04
CA GLN A 157 -10.73 -13.87 24.47
C GLN A 157 -11.88 -12.87 24.55
N HIS A 158 -11.81 -11.93 25.50
CA HIS A 158 -12.86 -10.94 25.77
C HIS A 158 -12.52 -9.55 25.21
N SER A 159 -11.51 -9.44 24.35
CA SER A 159 -11.05 -8.18 23.78
C SER A 159 -11.11 -8.20 22.24
N GLU A 160 -11.72 -7.17 21.65
CA GLU A 160 -11.74 -6.93 20.20
C GLU A 160 -10.50 -6.15 19.70
N HIS A 161 -9.53 -5.88 20.57
CA HIS A 161 -8.34 -5.11 20.19
C HIS A 161 -7.47 -5.89 19.20
N PRO A 162 -6.84 -5.24 18.18
CA PRO A 162 -5.97 -5.92 17.21
C PRO A 162 -4.84 -6.75 17.85
N LEU A 163 -4.26 -6.29 18.95
CA LEU A 163 -3.26 -7.06 19.70
C LEU A 163 -3.84 -8.32 20.35
N ALA A 164 -5.13 -8.32 20.72
CA ALA A 164 -5.79 -9.52 21.22
C ALA A 164 -5.87 -10.61 20.15
N HIS A 165 -6.27 -10.22 18.93
CA HIS A 165 -6.29 -11.15 17.81
C HIS A 165 -4.89 -11.72 17.51
N ALA A 166 -3.83 -10.91 17.68
CA ALA A 166 -2.45 -11.36 17.52
C ALA A 166 -2.06 -12.47 18.52
N VAL A 167 -2.44 -12.30 19.81
CA VAL A 167 -2.17 -13.31 20.85
C VAL A 167 -2.99 -14.56 20.63
N LEU A 168 -4.30 -14.42 20.33
CA LEU A 168 -5.19 -15.53 20.02
C LEU A 168 -4.74 -16.34 18.81
N LYS A 169 -4.20 -15.67 17.80
CA LYS A 169 -3.61 -16.32 16.63
C LYS A 169 -2.35 -17.10 17.01
N ALA A 170 -1.46 -16.50 17.80
CA ALA A 170 -0.23 -17.14 18.23
C ALA A 170 -0.50 -18.46 19.01
N VAL A 171 -1.49 -18.50 19.87
CA VAL A 171 -1.83 -19.73 20.59
C VAL A 171 -2.45 -20.80 19.68
N ARG A 172 -3.22 -20.41 18.67
CA ARG A 172 -3.77 -21.36 17.66
C ARG A 172 -2.69 -21.95 16.77
N GLU A 173 -1.62 -21.20 16.49
CA GLU A 173 -0.46 -21.64 15.70
C GLU A 173 0.57 -22.40 16.55
N ALA A 174 0.44 -22.39 17.88
CA ALA A 174 1.34 -23.08 18.80
C ALA A 174 1.20 -24.62 18.71
N PRO A 175 2.30 -25.37 18.89
CA PRO A 175 2.27 -26.83 18.90
C PRO A 175 1.28 -27.36 19.96
N GLY A 176 0.44 -28.32 19.56
CA GLY A 176 -0.55 -28.93 20.45
C GLY A 176 -1.79 -28.11 20.74
N GLN A 177 -1.89 -26.88 20.22
CA GLN A 177 -3.03 -25.97 20.39
C GLN A 177 -3.59 -26.00 21.82
N PRO A 178 -2.84 -25.51 22.82
CA PRO A 178 -3.20 -25.67 24.21
C PRO A 178 -4.57 -25.01 24.50
N PRO A 179 -5.43 -25.65 25.30
CA PRO A 179 -6.74 -25.11 25.61
C PRO A 179 -6.63 -23.82 26.41
N LEU A 180 -7.49 -22.86 26.10
CA LEU A 180 -7.58 -21.63 26.87
C LEU A 180 -8.30 -21.88 28.21
N ARG A 181 -7.91 -21.10 29.22
CA ARG A 181 -8.51 -21.18 30.57
C ARG A 181 -9.76 -20.31 30.66
N ALA A 182 -10.68 -20.68 31.51
CA ALA A 182 -11.86 -19.87 31.79
C ALA A 182 -11.47 -18.58 32.52
N VAL A 183 -11.98 -17.46 32.09
CA VAL A 183 -11.74 -16.16 32.71
C VAL A 183 -13.03 -15.65 33.32
N GLN A 184 -12.98 -15.30 34.58
CA GLN A 184 -14.06 -14.66 35.32
C GLN A 184 -13.79 -13.17 35.49
N ASN A 185 -14.85 -12.36 35.59
CA ASN A 185 -14.76 -10.92 35.85
C ASN A 185 -13.83 -10.17 34.87
N ALA A 186 -13.83 -10.59 33.59
CA ALA A 186 -13.02 -9.92 32.58
C ALA A 186 -13.47 -8.48 32.37
N GLN A 187 -12.54 -7.53 32.45
CA GLN A 187 -12.78 -6.10 32.27
C GLN A 187 -11.74 -5.52 31.31
N VAL A 188 -12.23 -4.90 30.24
CA VAL A 188 -11.40 -4.09 29.33
C VAL A 188 -11.29 -2.68 29.91
N LEU A 189 -10.06 -2.26 30.23
CA LEU A 189 -9.74 -0.95 30.76
C LEU A 189 -9.23 -0.04 29.64
N SER A 190 -10.04 0.94 29.26
CA SER A 190 -9.71 1.83 28.13
C SER A 190 -8.33 2.49 28.28
N GLY A 191 -7.47 2.38 27.26
CA GLY A 191 -6.12 2.93 27.25
C GLY A 191 -5.09 2.19 28.15
N ARG A 192 -5.53 1.18 28.92
CA ARG A 192 -4.66 0.38 29.81
C ARG A 192 -4.46 -1.03 29.31
N GLY A 193 -5.54 -1.78 29.09
CA GLY A 193 -5.48 -3.17 28.68
C GLY A 193 -6.69 -3.98 29.17
N ILE A 194 -6.47 -5.23 29.57
CA ILE A 194 -7.51 -6.13 30.09
C ILE A 194 -7.06 -6.75 31.41
N GLN A 195 -8.00 -6.95 32.31
CA GLN A 195 -7.84 -7.62 33.60
C GLN A 195 -8.92 -8.67 33.76
N GLY A 196 -8.62 -9.79 34.45
CA GLY A 196 -9.59 -10.83 34.70
C GLY A 196 -9.02 -11.89 35.65
N GLN A 197 -9.90 -12.77 36.18
CA GLN A 197 -9.52 -13.83 37.11
C GLN A 197 -9.41 -15.16 36.38
N ILE A 198 -8.29 -15.85 36.58
CA ILE A 198 -8.04 -17.22 36.10
C ILE A 198 -7.65 -18.05 37.32
N ASP A 199 -8.35 -19.14 37.56
CA ASP A 199 -8.11 -20.06 38.70
C ASP A 199 -8.04 -19.32 40.05
N GLY A 200 -8.89 -18.30 40.23
CA GLY A 200 -8.99 -17.51 41.47
C GLY A 200 -7.94 -16.42 41.65
N GLN A 201 -6.97 -16.30 40.74
CA GLN A 201 -5.96 -15.23 40.72
C GLN A 201 -6.30 -14.17 39.69
N THR A 202 -6.03 -12.90 40.00
CA THR A 202 -6.24 -11.78 39.10
C THR A 202 -5.01 -11.56 38.21
N TYR A 203 -5.21 -11.57 36.91
CA TYR A 203 -4.18 -11.29 35.90
C TYR A 203 -4.53 -10.03 35.14
N ALA A 204 -3.50 -9.32 34.69
CA ALA A 204 -3.63 -8.16 33.83
C ALA A 204 -2.68 -8.27 32.65
N LEU A 205 -3.15 -7.87 31.46
CA LEU A 205 -2.35 -7.72 30.25
C LEU A 205 -2.58 -6.32 29.68
N GLY A 206 -1.53 -5.51 29.65
CA GLY A 206 -1.74 -4.11 29.30
C GLY A 206 -0.49 -3.35 28.90
N SER A 207 -0.68 -2.04 28.70
CA SER A 207 0.34 -1.11 28.24
C SER A 207 1.47 -0.91 29.25
N LEU A 208 2.64 -0.50 28.76
CA LEU A 208 3.76 -0.14 29.60
C LEU A 208 3.40 0.98 30.60
N ASN A 209 2.64 1.99 30.16
CA ASN A 209 2.22 3.10 30.99
C ASN A 209 1.41 2.67 32.23
N TRP A 210 0.78 1.50 32.15
CA TRP A 210 0.01 0.96 33.28
C TRP A 210 0.84 0.07 34.20
N LEU A 211 1.70 -0.80 33.62
CA LEU A 211 2.29 -1.91 34.36
C LEU A 211 3.81 -1.80 34.60
N SER A 212 4.50 -0.87 33.91
CA SER A 212 5.97 -0.78 33.99
C SER A 212 6.51 -0.33 35.37
N GLU A 213 5.71 0.35 36.17
CA GLU A 213 6.10 0.77 37.53
C GLU A 213 6.34 -0.43 38.49
N HIS A 214 5.78 -1.60 38.13
CA HIS A 214 5.93 -2.83 38.92
C HIS A 214 7.13 -3.70 38.48
N LEU A 215 7.94 -3.25 37.52
CA LEU A 215 9.14 -3.97 37.07
C LEU A 215 10.31 -3.79 38.04
N ASN A 216 11.00 -4.88 38.35
CA ASN A 216 12.28 -4.83 39.05
C ASN A 216 13.43 -4.43 38.11
N ALA A 217 14.63 -4.21 38.66
CA ALA A 217 15.79 -3.72 37.91
C ALA A 217 16.19 -4.64 36.72
N ASP A 218 16.19 -5.97 36.91
CA ASP A 218 16.50 -6.95 35.85
C ASP A 218 15.43 -6.94 34.75
N GLN A 219 14.17 -6.87 35.12
CA GLN A 219 13.05 -6.78 34.19
C GLN A 219 13.05 -5.46 33.41
N GLN A 220 13.45 -4.36 34.04
CA GLN A 220 13.64 -3.06 33.36
C GLN A 220 14.76 -3.13 32.32
N GLN A 221 15.83 -3.85 32.57
CA GLN A 221 16.89 -4.06 31.60
C GLN A 221 16.40 -4.83 30.37
N LYS A 222 15.61 -5.90 30.58
CA LYS A 222 14.96 -6.68 29.48
C LYS A 222 14.00 -5.82 28.69
N LEU A 223 13.19 -4.99 29.34
CA LEU A 223 12.31 -4.01 28.70
C LEU A 223 13.12 -3.01 27.84
N GLY A 224 14.22 -2.48 28.39
CA GLY A 224 15.09 -1.54 27.67
C GLY A 224 15.72 -2.14 26.41
N ALA A 225 16.01 -3.45 26.41
CA ALA A 225 16.47 -4.16 25.23
C ALA A 225 15.36 -4.26 24.17
N ALA A 226 14.15 -4.69 24.58
CA ALA A 226 13.02 -4.85 23.67
C ALA A 226 12.52 -3.51 23.07
N LEU A 227 12.66 -2.39 23.78
CA LEU A 227 12.32 -1.05 23.29
C LEU A 227 13.19 -0.62 22.10
N LYS A 228 14.44 -1.11 22.00
CA LYS A 228 15.36 -0.78 20.89
C LYS A 228 14.88 -1.32 19.55
N ASP A 229 14.08 -2.39 19.56
CA ASP A 229 13.55 -3.02 18.34
C ASP A 229 12.35 -2.26 17.75
N GLY A 230 11.85 -1.22 18.45
CA GLY A 230 10.74 -0.39 17.97
C GLY A 230 9.38 -1.09 17.93
N HIS A 231 9.23 -2.19 18.68
CA HIS A 231 7.99 -2.96 18.74
C HIS A 231 6.96 -2.33 19.68
N THR A 232 5.68 -2.61 19.46
CA THR A 232 4.63 -2.33 20.45
C THR A 232 4.74 -3.35 21.56
N LEU A 233 4.91 -2.89 22.79
CA LEU A 233 5.12 -3.76 23.95
C LEU A 233 3.91 -3.76 24.88
N SER A 234 3.60 -4.94 25.47
CA SER A 234 2.62 -5.13 26.53
C SER A 234 3.19 -6.01 27.63
N LEU A 235 2.75 -5.79 28.86
CA LEU A 235 3.16 -6.57 30.02
C LEU A 235 1.99 -7.45 30.49
N LEU A 236 2.31 -8.71 30.82
CA LEU A 236 1.44 -9.63 31.52
C LEU A 236 1.89 -9.68 32.98
N GLY A 237 0.96 -9.46 33.90
CA GLY A 237 1.21 -9.52 35.34
C GLY A 237 0.13 -10.28 36.08
N VAL A 238 0.46 -10.76 37.25
CA VAL A 238 -0.45 -11.35 38.23
C VAL A 238 -0.53 -10.44 39.45
N GLN A 239 -1.72 -10.22 39.98
CA GLN A 239 -1.97 -9.39 41.16
C GLN A 239 -1.99 -10.24 42.41
N ASP A 240 -1.27 -9.80 43.45
CA ASP A 240 -1.34 -10.40 44.79
C ASP A 240 -2.57 -9.91 45.58
N GLU A 241 -2.76 -10.45 46.77
CA GLU A 241 -3.89 -10.08 47.66
C GLU A 241 -3.79 -8.61 48.15
N ALA A 242 -2.60 -8.03 48.16
CA ALA A 242 -2.35 -6.63 48.52
C ALA A 242 -2.59 -5.67 47.38
N GLY A 243 -2.88 -6.16 46.16
CA GLY A 243 -3.14 -5.36 44.97
C GLY A 243 -1.91 -5.03 44.16
N HIS A 244 -0.72 -5.51 44.51
CA HIS A 244 0.51 -5.29 43.72
C HIS A 244 0.64 -6.29 42.58
N PHE A 245 1.17 -5.83 41.44
CA PHE A 245 1.43 -6.67 40.29
C PHE A 245 2.85 -7.25 40.32
N SER A 246 2.97 -8.56 40.11
CA SER A 246 4.22 -9.24 39.76
C SER A 246 4.23 -9.53 38.28
N MET A 247 5.26 -9.02 37.55
CA MET A 247 5.32 -9.17 36.10
C MET A 247 5.77 -10.57 35.70
N LEU A 248 4.99 -11.21 34.82
CA LEU A 248 5.21 -12.57 34.35
C LEU A 248 5.87 -12.64 32.99
N ALA A 249 5.49 -11.75 32.05
CA ALA A 249 6.03 -11.74 30.71
C ALA A 249 5.96 -10.34 30.06
N LEU A 250 6.88 -10.12 29.11
CA LEU A 250 6.85 -9.03 28.16
C LEU A 250 6.46 -9.59 26.79
N LEU A 251 5.42 -9.03 26.19
CA LEU A 251 4.94 -9.38 24.87
C LEU A 251 5.32 -8.28 23.88
N ALA A 252 5.99 -8.64 22.79
CA ALA A 252 6.34 -7.72 21.73
C ALA A 252 5.49 -7.97 20.48
N PHE A 253 4.86 -6.93 19.99
CA PHE A 253 4.00 -6.96 18.80
C PHE A 253 4.59 -6.09 17.70
N GLY A 254 4.43 -6.54 16.49
CA GLY A 254 4.82 -5.78 15.31
C GLY A 254 4.08 -6.27 14.09
N ASP A 255 4.08 -5.41 13.09
CA ASP A 255 3.56 -5.75 11.78
C ASP A 255 4.66 -6.39 10.95
N GLN A 256 4.31 -7.40 10.16
CA GLN A 256 5.28 -8.11 9.33
C GLN A 256 5.25 -7.58 7.90
N PRO A 257 6.41 -7.45 7.23
CA PRO A 257 6.43 -7.18 5.81
C PRO A 257 5.59 -8.19 5.02
N LYS A 258 4.92 -7.73 3.99
CA LYS A 258 4.29 -8.64 3.02
C LYS A 258 5.36 -9.48 2.32
N PRO A 259 5.07 -10.72 1.94
CA PRO A 259 5.99 -11.54 1.16
C PRO A 259 6.42 -10.83 -0.13
N GLY A 260 7.72 -10.83 -0.44
CA GLY A 260 8.26 -10.26 -1.66
C GLY A 260 8.53 -8.75 -1.64
N VAL A 261 8.22 -8.03 -0.56
CA VAL A 261 8.43 -6.57 -0.47
C VAL A 261 9.91 -6.20 -0.62
N GLU A 262 10.82 -6.88 0.07
CA GLU A 262 12.26 -6.61 -0.04
C GLU A 262 12.77 -6.75 -1.48
N GLN A 263 12.31 -7.80 -2.18
CA GLN A 263 12.64 -8.05 -3.57
C GLN A 263 12.06 -6.96 -4.48
N ALA A 264 10.82 -6.53 -4.23
CA ALA A 264 10.17 -5.48 -5.00
C ALA A 264 10.89 -4.12 -4.83
N LEU A 265 11.25 -3.74 -3.60
CA LEU A 265 11.99 -2.51 -3.32
C LEU A 265 13.37 -2.52 -3.99
N SER A 266 14.07 -3.67 -3.92
CA SER A 266 15.35 -3.86 -4.60
C SER A 266 15.23 -3.74 -6.12
N ALA A 267 14.19 -4.33 -6.72
CA ALA A 267 13.93 -4.25 -8.15
C ALA A 267 13.60 -2.82 -8.61
N LEU A 268 12.85 -2.06 -7.82
CA LEU A 268 12.57 -0.64 -8.08
C LEU A 268 13.86 0.19 -8.04
N ARG A 269 14.70 -0.04 -7.04
CA ARG A 269 16.01 0.63 -6.90
C ARG A 269 16.94 0.30 -8.08
N ALA A 270 16.97 -0.97 -8.53
CA ALA A 270 17.74 -1.38 -9.70
C ALA A 270 17.30 -0.68 -11.00
N ARG A 271 16.06 -0.21 -11.06
CA ARG A 271 15.53 0.62 -12.17
C ARG A 271 15.86 2.10 -12.04
N GLY A 272 16.64 2.49 -11.02
CA GLY A 272 17.04 3.88 -10.78
C GLY A 272 15.98 4.74 -10.08
N LEU A 273 14.95 4.12 -9.49
CA LEU A 273 13.93 4.83 -8.73
C LEU A 273 14.43 5.14 -7.32
N GLN A 274 14.17 6.34 -6.85
CA GLN A 274 14.35 6.70 -5.44
C GLN A 274 13.16 6.19 -4.64
N LEU A 275 13.42 5.71 -3.43
CA LEU A 275 12.39 5.17 -2.56
C LEU A 275 12.21 6.11 -1.36
N ALA A 276 10.97 6.20 -0.86
CA ALA A 276 10.66 6.93 0.36
C ALA A 276 9.61 6.15 1.17
N LEU A 277 9.84 5.99 2.47
CA LEU A 277 8.87 5.44 3.41
C LEU A 277 8.28 6.58 4.23
N ILE A 278 6.97 6.73 4.22
CA ILE A 278 6.24 7.74 5.00
C ILE A 278 5.38 6.99 6.03
N SER A 279 5.67 7.15 7.31
CA SER A 279 5.02 6.41 8.39
C SER A 279 4.62 7.31 9.56
N GLY A 280 3.46 7.04 10.14
CA GLY A 280 3.02 7.66 11.40
C GLY A 280 3.67 7.06 12.66
N ASP A 281 4.45 5.99 12.52
CA ASP A 281 5.12 5.36 13.65
C ASP A 281 6.21 6.24 14.25
N ASN A 282 6.59 5.94 15.49
CA ASN A 282 7.77 6.56 16.10
C ASN A 282 9.04 6.27 15.26
N ARG A 283 10.02 7.15 15.40
CA ARG A 283 11.25 7.10 14.60
C ARG A 283 12.00 5.76 14.72
N THR A 284 12.06 5.18 15.91
CA THR A 284 12.76 3.91 16.16
C THR A 284 12.12 2.75 15.41
N ALA A 285 10.78 2.63 15.49
CA ALA A 285 10.03 1.59 14.80
C ALA A 285 10.12 1.73 13.26
N ALA A 286 9.99 2.95 12.76
CA ALA A 286 10.07 3.22 11.33
C ALA A 286 11.48 2.92 10.77
N LEU A 287 12.54 3.31 11.50
CA LEU A 287 13.93 3.01 11.12
C LEU A 287 14.22 1.51 11.15
N ALA A 288 13.83 0.80 12.21
CA ALA A 288 14.03 -0.64 12.33
C ALA A 288 13.35 -1.39 11.16
N MET A 289 12.10 -1.05 10.86
CA MET A 289 11.37 -1.65 9.73
C MET A 289 12.00 -1.28 8.39
N GLY A 290 12.32 -0.01 8.17
CA GLY A 290 12.89 0.45 6.91
C GLY A 290 14.26 -0.18 6.64
N GLN A 291 15.13 -0.27 7.64
CA GLN A 291 16.44 -0.94 7.52
C GLN A 291 16.29 -2.42 7.19
N ARG A 292 15.33 -3.12 7.83
CA ARG A 292 15.00 -4.51 7.51
C ARG A 292 14.56 -4.68 6.05
N LEU A 293 13.87 -3.69 5.49
CA LEU A 293 13.44 -3.65 4.10
C LEU A 293 14.53 -3.13 3.13
N GLY A 294 15.74 -2.86 3.62
CA GLY A 294 16.86 -2.36 2.83
C GLY A 294 16.74 -0.88 2.46
N LEU A 295 15.91 -0.10 3.15
CA LEU A 295 15.82 1.35 2.97
C LEU A 295 16.93 2.07 3.77
N LYS A 296 17.39 3.19 3.24
CA LYS A 296 18.38 4.05 3.91
C LYS A 296 17.68 4.96 4.92
N ALA A 297 18.42 5.47 5.89
CA ALA A 297 17.88 6.33 6.94
C ALA A 297 17.29 7.66 6.40
N ASP A 298 17.83 8.19 5.31
CA ASP A 298 17.37 9.39 4.61
C ASP A 298 16.12 9.15 3.74
N GLU A 299 15.81 7.89 3.45
CA GLU A 299 14.59 7.47 2.74
C GLU A 299 13.40 7.25 3.70
N ILE A 300 13.58 7.40 5.02
CA ILE A 300 12.58 7.06 6.04
C ILE A 300 12.07 8.32 6.74
N HIS A 301 10.80 8.62 6.57
CA HIS A 301 10.10 9.74 7.18
C HIS A 301 9.10 9.21 8.22
N ALA A 302 9.48 9.32 9.49
CA ALA A 302 8.73 8.85 10.65
C ALA A 302 7.91 9.97 11.29
N GLU A 303 6.97 9.59 12.18
CA GLU A 303 6.15 10.50 12.97
C GLU A 303 5.29 11.46 12.12
N VAL A 304 4.94 11.03 10.90
CA VAL A 304 4.15 11.81 9.95
C VAL A 304 2.67 11.60 10.23
N LEU A 305 1.98 12.62 10.69
CA LEU A 305 0.53 12.57 10.89
C LEU A 305 -0.21 12.39 9.56
N PRO A 306 -1.40 11.77 9.55
CA PRO A 306 -2.17 11.53 8.32
C PRO A 306 -2.36 12.79 7.46
N ALA A 307 -2.66 13.94 8.09
CA ALA A 307 -2.80 15.22 7.40
C ALA A 307 -1.49 15.73 6.77
N GLN A 308 -0.34 15.35 7.31
CA GLN A 308 0.98 15.77 6.83
C GLN A 308 1.51 14.88 5.68
N LYS A 309 0.94 13.67 5.47
CA LYS A 309 1.36 12.79 4.39
C LYS A 309 1.24 13.46 3.02
N THR A 310 0.17 14.22 2.80
CA THR A 310 -0.06 14.99 1.58
C THR A 310 1.04 16.03 1.34
N GLU A 311 1.48 16.71 2.40
CA GLU A 311 2.56 17.70 2.30
C GLU A 311 3.89 17.04 1.95
N TRP A 312 4.19 15.87 2.55
CA TRP A 312 5.38 15.08 2.20
C TRP A 312 5.36 14.66 0.73
N VAL A 313 4.22 14.17 0.23
CA VAL A 313 4.08 13.82 -1.19
C VAL A 313 4.36 15.03 -2.08
N ARG A 314 3.83 16.21 -1.76
CA ARG A 314 4.09 17.46 -2.53
C ARG A 314 5.56 17.85 -2.52
N ARG A 315 6.26 17.74 -1.38
CA ARG A 315 7.71 18.00 -1.31
C ARG A 315 8.50 17.04 -2.19
N LEU A 316 8.12 15.76 -2.22
CA LEU A 316 8.73 14.79 -3.12
C LEU A 316 8.45 15.11 -4.59
N GLN A 317 7.25 15.61 -4.91
CA GLN A 317 6.89 16.07 -6.26
C GLN A 317 7.76 17.26 -6.70
N GLU A 318 7.98 18.26 -5.84
CA GLU A 318 8.87 19.37 -6.14
C GLU A 318 10.27 18.90 -6.51
N GLN A 319 10.82 17.93 -5.77
CA GLN A 319 12.13 17.33 -6.06
C GLN A 319 12.15 16.54 -7.38
N ALA A 320 11.09 15.77 -7.66
CA ALA A 320 10.98 14.96 -8.87
C ALA A 320 10.76 15.84 -10.11
N HIS A 321 9.85 16.82 -10.04
CA HIS A 321 9.50 17.70 -11.14
C HIS A 321 10.68 18.57 -11.57
N ALA A 322 11.56 18.98 -10.65
CA ALA A 322 12.81 19.67 -10.98
C ALA A 322 13.72 18.84 -11.92
N ARG A 323 13.51 17.53 -11.97
CA ARG A 323 14.22 16.58 -12.84
C ARG A 323 13.37 16.02 -13.97
N HIS A 324 12.21 16.63 -14.25
CA HIS A 324 11.21 16.14 -15.21
C HIS A 324 10.73 14.70 -14.94
N LYS A 325 10.66 14.31 -13.67
CA LYS A 325 10.19 13.02 -13.18
C LYS A 325 8.89 13.18 -12.39
N THR A 326 8.20 12.08 -12.16
CA THR A 326 6.94 12.01 -11.40
C THR A 326 7.11 11.21 -10.10
N VAL A 327 6.14 11.38 -9.20
CA VAL A 327 6.06 10.66 -7.93
C VAL A 327 4.91 9.67 -7.96
N ILE A 328 5.20 8.43 -7.62
CA ILE A 328 4.20 7.42 -7.31
C ILE A 328 4.06 7.35 -5.80
N PHE A 329 2.84 7.42 -5.28
CA PHE A 329 2.54 7.13 -3.88
C PHE A 329 1.72 5.84 -3.79
N VAL A 330 2.16 4.91 -2.92
CA VAL A 330 1.52 3.62 -2.69
C VAL A 330 0.99 3.57 -1.27
N GLY A 331 -0.30 3.33 -1.10
CA GLY A 331 -0.99 3.32 0.20
C GLY A 331 -2.12 2.30 0.28
N ASP A 332 -2.77 2.16 1.44
CA ASP A 332 -3.87 1.22 1.69
C ASP A 332 -5.25 1.70 1.21
N GLY A 333 -5.36 2.94 0.76
CA GLY A 333 -6.56 3.53 0.18
C GLY A 333 -7.45 4.26 1.18
N ILE A 334 -7.59 3.83 2.42
CA ILE A 334 -8.54 4.44 3.38
C ILE A 334 -7.92 5.65 4.08
N ASN A 335 -6.81 5.44 4.77
CA ASN A 335 -6.14 6.49 5.53
C ASN A 335 -5.29 7.41 4.65
N ASP A 336 -4.91 6.93 3.48
CA ASP A 336 -3.98 7.58 2.57
C ASP A 336 -4.66 8.25 1.37
N ALA A 337 -6.00 8.23 1.30
CA ALA A 337 -6.75 8.79 0.17
C ALA A 337 -6.33 10.22 -0.22
N PRO A 338 -6.08 11.17 0.71
CA PRO A 338 -5.60 12.50 0.35
C PRO A 338 -4.20 12.50 -0.26
N ALA A 339 -3.30 11.64 0.24
CA ALA A 339 -1.93 11.52 -0.26
C ALA A 339 -1.89 10.82 -1.64
N LEU A 340 -2.72 9.77 -1.81
CA LEU A 340 -2.93 9.09 -3.09
C LEU A 340 -3.44 10.05 -4.17
N ALA A 341 -4.42 10.89 -3.82
CA ALA A 341 -4.99 11.88 -4.73
C ALA A 341 -4.02 13.05 -5.05
N ALA A 342 -3.10 13.35 -4.16
CA ALA A 342 -2.12 14.43 -4.34
C ALA A 342 -0.92 14.01 -5.19
N ALA A 343 -0.58 12.73 -5.24
CA ALA A 343 0.54 12.21 -6.02
C ALA A 343 0.27 12.31 -7.54
N ASP A 344 1.34 12.33 -8.34
CA ASP A 344 1.19 12.24 -9.80
C ASP A 344 0.55 10.91 -10.22
N VAL A 345 0.89 9.84 -9.48
CA VAL A 345 0.24 8.52 -9.60
C VAL A 345 -0.02 7.97 -8.21
N GLY A 346 -1.29 7.79 -7.84
CA GLY A 346 -1.70 7.10 -6.63
C GLY A 346 -1.96 5.62 -6.91
N MET A 347 -1.35 4.73 -6.12
CA MET A 347 -1.59 3.29 -6.17
C MET A 347 -2.19 2.81 -4.84
N ALA A 348 -3.44 2.43 -4.84
CA ALA A 348 -4.08 1.83 -3.69
C ALA A 348 -3.85 0.31 -3.67
N MET A 349 -3.39 -0.21 -2.53
CA MET A 349 -3.22 -1.63 -2.29
C MET A 349 -4.54 -2.23 -1.79
N ALA A 350 -5.07 -3.22 -2.50
CA ALA A 350 -6.23 -3.96 -2.01
C ALA A 350 -5.81 -4.87 -0.84
N ASN A 351 -6.57 -4.83 0.25
CA ASN A 351 -6.43 -5.78 1.34
C ASN A 351 -7.42 -6.94 1.14
N PRO A 352 -6.97 -8.20 1.33
CA PRO A 352 -7.84 -9.38 1.17
C PRO A 352 -9.05 -9.39 2.09
N ASP A 353 -9.03 -8.64 3.19
CA ASP A 353 -10.09 -8.57 4.20
C ASP A 353 -11.12 -7.45 3.94
N GLY A 354 -11.17 -6.91 2.71
CA GLY A 354 -12.32 -6.12 2.24
C GLY A 354 -12.35 -4.64 2.62
N GLY A 355 -11.22 -4.02 2.86
CA GLY A 355 -11.11 -2.58 3.08
C GLY A 355 -10.26 -1.91 1.99
N GLY A 356 -10.85 -1.63 0.82
CA GLY A 356 -10.19 -0.88 -0.23
C GLY A 356 -11.23 -0.33 -1.18
#